data_3cb34c1971c235fd2fa2e74050286c97
#
_entry.id   3cb34c1971c235fd2fa2e74050286c97
#
_cell.length_a   1.000
_cell.length_b   1.000
_cell.length_c   1.000
_cell.angle_alpha   90.00
_cell.angle_beta   90.00
_cell.angle_gamma   90.00
#
_symmetry.space_group_name_H-M   'P 1'
#
loop_
_entity.id
_entity.type
_entity.pdbx_description
1 polymer ?
#
loop_
_entity_poly.entity_id
_entity_poly.type
_entity_poly.pdbx_seq_one_letter_code
_entity_poly.pdbx_strand_id
1 'polypeptide(L)'
;MRSSLYSLIIXXXXIVSCSEEHEHTAPAIHDRDSVPVMTTYGVNTLISDSGVIKYRIVTEQWDINQNKDNSSRWTFNKGILLTQFDLKKHVVGYVQCDSAVYSDRDRRWQLHGRVRILTAQGLSFYSNELYWDERNHEMWSYTYSHLKTPDKELEGNWFHSDEQMTNYEIRQTKGWGIFSDKDMM
;
A
#
# COMPACT_ATOMS: atom_id res chain seq x y z
N MET A 1 -32.28 -78.19 -13.55
CA MET A 1 -31.40 -77.67 -12.55
C MET A 1 -30.12 -77.02 -13.12
N ARG A 2 -30.22 -76.34 -14.31
CA ARG A 2 -29.01 -75.70 -14.92
C ARG A 2 -29.17 -74.22 -15.20
N SER A 3 -30.29 -73.61 -14.86
CA SER A 3 -30.54 -72.18 -15.13
C SER A 3 -30.30 -71.25 -13.90
N SER A 4 -30.08 -71.83 -12.72
CA SER A 4 -29.92 -71.04 -11.48
C SER A 4 -28.48 -70.62 -11.25
N LEU A 5 -27.50 -71.16 -11.95
CA LEU A 5 -26.08 -70.85 -11.71
C LEU A 5 -25.56 -69.61 -12.43
N TYR A 6 -26.27 -69.23 -13.52
CA TYR A 6 -25.83 -68.05 -14.31
C TYR A 6 -26.30 -66.71 -13.71
N SER A 7 -27.31 -66.80 -12.89
CA SER A 7 -27.82 -65.52 -12.27
C SER A 7 -26.91 -64.97 -11.13
N LEU A 8 -26.05 -65.82 -10.63
CA LEU A 8 -25.18 -65.44 -9.50
C LEU A 8 -23.85 -64.75 -9.93
N ILE A 9 -23.54 -64.85 -11.26
CA ILE A 9 -22.25 -64.36 -11.75
C ILE A 9 -22.29 -62.88 -12.17
N ILE A 10 -23.45 -62.44 -12.35
CA ILE A 10 -23.67 -61.07 -12.89
C ILE A 10 -23.60 -59.93 -11.86
N UNK A 11 -23.57 -60.32 -10.76
CA UNK A 11 -23.60 -59.30 -9.80
C UNK A 11 -22.37 -58.90 -9.13
N UNK A 12 -21.59 -59.32 -9.48
CA UNK A 12 -20.39 -59.05 -8.80
C UNK A 12 -19.46 -58.07 -9.45
N UNK A 13 -19.80 -57.72 -10.22
CA UNK A 13 -18.98 -56.92 -11.00
C UNK A 13 -19.13 -55.47 -10.87
N UNK A 14 -19.69 -55.22 -10.10
CA UNK A 14 -19.86 -53.87 -10.14
C UNK A 14 -19.24 -53.12 -9.05
N ILE A 15 -18.46 -53.39 -8.37
CA ILE A 15 -17.75 -52.56 -7.44
C ILE A 15 -16.24 -52.48 -7.70
N VAL A 16 -15.87 -52.12 -8.92
CA VAL A 16 -14.57 -51.50 -9.12
C VAL A 16 -14.79 -49.96 -9.06
N SER A 17 -14.88 -49.42 -7.83
CA SER A 17 -14.76 -48.00 -7.59
C SER A 17 -13.30 -47.64 -7.83
N CYS A 18 -13.01 -46.94 -8.90
CA CYS A 18 -11.73 -46.30 -9.12
C CYS A 18 -11.59 -45.19 -8.07
N SER A 19 -10.91 -45.44 -6.99
CA SER A 19 -10.36 -44.35 -6.16
C SER A 19 -9.11 -43.85 -6.87
N GLU A 20 -9.26 -42.89 -7.77
CA GLU A 20 -8.14 -42.08 -8.22
C GLU A 20 -7.71 -41.23 -7.02
N GLU A 21 -6.68 -41.65 -6.35
CA GLU A 21 -5.96 -40.81 -5.40
C GLU A 21 -5.27 -39.71 -6.22
N HIS A 22 -5.93 -38.55 -6.32
CA HIS A 22 -5.28 -37.37 -6.89
C HIS A 22 -4.16 -36.95 -5.95
N GLU A 23 -2.93 -37.25 -6.32
CA GLU A 23 -1.75 -36.66 -5.67
C GLU A 23 -1.86 -35.13 -5.79
N HIS A 24 -1.87 -34.46 -4.66
CA HIS A 24 -1.79 -33.00 -4.64
C HIS A 24 -0.42 -32.61 -5.20
N THR A 25 -0.41 -32.08 -6.42
CA THR A 25 0.83 -31.73 -7.12
C THR A 25 1.38 -30.37 -6.67
N ALA A 26 0.59 -29.58 -5.93
CA ALA A 26 1.06 -28.29 -5.40
C ALA A 26 1.48 -28.44 -3.94
N PRO A 27 2.65 -27.91 -3.55
CA PRO A 27 3.08 -27.95 -2.15
C PRO A 27 2.10 -27.14 -1.28
N ALA A 28 1.84 -27.63 -0.09
CA ALA A 28 0.97 -26.93 0.86
C ALA A 28 1.58 -25.58 1.25
N ILE A 29 0.78 -24.54 1.21
CA ILE A 29 1.22 -23.22 1.66
C ILE A 29 1.20 -23.25 3.20
N HIS A 30 2.38 -23.28 3.80
CA HIS A 30 2.52 -23.36 5.26
C HIS A 30 2.40 -21.98 5.92
N ASP A 31 2.75 -20.91 5.22
CA ASP A 31 2.70 -19.56 5.75
C ASP A 31 1.65 -18.73 5.00
N ARG A 32 0.45 -18.72 5.54
CA ARG A 32 -0.69 -17.99 4.96
C ARG A 32 -0.48 -16.48 4.96
N ASP A 33 0.33 -15.98 5.89
CA ASP A 33 0.58 -14.54 6.01
C ASP A 33 1.42 -14.02 4.85
N SER A 34 2.12 -14.92 4.13
CA SER A 34 2.95 -14.56 2.98
C SER A 34 2.17 -14.47 1.65
N VAL A 35 0.94 -14.98 1.63
CA VAL A 35 0.13 -15.03 0.39
C VAL A 35 -1.00 -14.02 0.48
N PRO A 36 -1.17 -13.14 -0.53
CA PRO A 36 -2.30 -12.22 -0.51
C PRO A 36 -3.64 -12.96 -0.53
N VAL A 37 -4.59 -12.52 0.28
CA VAL A 37 -5.97 -12.99 0.20
C VAL A 37 -6.70 -12.41 -1.02
N MET A 38 -6.17 -11.31 -1.57
CA MET A 38 -6.70 -10.70 -2.78
C MET A 38 -5.57 -10.00 -3.53
N THR A 39 -5.51 -10.19 -4.85
CA THR A 39 -4.67 -9.39 -5.75
C THR A 39 -5.57 -8.76 -6.81
N THR A 40 -5.44 -7.46 -7.02
CA THR A 40 -6.19 -6.70 -8.01
C THR A 40 -5.23 -5.99 -8.95
N TYR A 41 -5.54 -5.98 -10.24
CA TYR A 41 -4.70 -5.37 -11.27
C TYR A 41 -5.41 -4.19 -11.92
N GLY A 42 -4.64 -3.19 -12.36
CA GLY A 42 -5.16 -2.02 -13.06
C GLY A 42 -6.13 -1.22 -12.20
N VAL A 43 -5.73 -0.90 -10.98
CA VAL A 43 -6.61 -0.31 -9.97
C VAL A 43 -6.71 1.21 -10.17
N ASN A 44 -7.95 1.71 -10.12
CA ASN A 44 -8.26 3.15 -10.03
C ASN A 44 -9.50 3.26 -9.15
N THR A 45 -9.30 3.55 -7.88
CA THR A 45 -10.36 3.49 -6.88
C THR A 45 -10.29 4.64 -5.87
N LEU A 46 -11.42 4.89 -5.22
CA LEU A 46 -11.53 5.87 -4.13
C LEU A 46 -11.57 5.14 -2.79
N ILE A 47 -10.81 5.62 -1.85
CA ILE A 47 -10.80 5.12 -0.48
C ILE A 47 -11.52 6.14 0.40
N SER A 48 -12.50 5.64 1.15
CA SER A 48 -13.24 6.48 2.10
C SER A 48 -13.10 5.94 3.52
N ASP A 49 -13.13 6.84 4.47
CA ASP A 49 -13.18 6.51 5.89
C ASP A 49 -14.37 7.27 6.48
N SER A 50 -15.26 6.52 7.15
CA SER A 50 -16.43 7.08 7.83
C SER A 50 -17.29 7.96 6.88
N GLY A 51 -17.41 7.53 5.61
CA GLY A 51 -18.21 8.23 4.60
C GLY A 51 -17.52 9.41 3.92
N VAL A 52 -16.27 9.71 4.30
CA VAL A 52 -15.49 10.80 3.70
C VAL A 52 -14.43 10.20 2.77
N ILE A 53 -14.42 10.65 1.51
CA ILE A 53 -13.38 10.25 0.56
C ILE A 53 -12.06 10.88 1.01
N LYS A 54 -11.04 10.03 1.25
CA LYS A 54 -9.71 10.46 1.66
C LYS A 54 -8.73 10.48 0.50
N TYR A 55 -8.72 9.39 -0.28
CA TYR A 55 -7.71 9.20 -1.32
C TYR A 55 -8.33 8.61 -2.58
N ARG A 56 -7.69 8.89 -3.71
CA ARG A 56 -7.81 8.08 -4.92
C ARG A 56 -6.50 7.32 -5.08
N ILE A 57 -6.57 6.01 -5.27
CA ILE A 57 -5.43 5.14 -5.52
C ILE A 57 -5.43 4.76 -6.99
N VAL A 58 -4.29 4.97 -7.66
CA VAL A 58 -4.03 4.44 -8.99
C VAL A 58 -2.76 3.60 -8.93
N THR A 59 -2.84 2.33 -9.31
CA THR A 59 -1.70 1.41 -9.28
C THR A 59 -1.91 0.27 -10.28
N GLU A 60 -0.81 -0.33 -10.76
CA GLU A 60 -0.84 -1.50 -11.61
C GLU A 60 -1.25 -2.78 -10.86
N GLN A 61 -0.87 -2.88 -9.57
CA GLN A 61 -1.14 -4.07 -8.77
C GLN A 61 -1.31 -3.68 -7.29
N TRP A 62 -2.35 -4.22 -6.68
CA TRP A 62 -2.65 -4.08 -5.26
C TRP A 62 -2.85 -5.45 -4.66
N ASP A 63 -1.98 -5.83 -3.73
CA ASP A 63 -2.05 -7.07 -2.98
C ASP A 63 -2.56 -6.77 -1.57
N ILE A 64 -3.55 -7.52 -1.11
CA ILE A 64 -4.09 -7.43 0.24
C ILE A 64 -3.77 -8.73 0.96
N ASN A 65 -3.06 -8.61 2.07
CA ASN A 65 -2.81 -9.71 3.01
C ASN A 65 -3.66 -9.48 4.25
N GLN A 66 -4.14 -10.55 4.84
CA GLN A 66 -4.85 -10.50 6.12
C GLN A 66 -3.97 -11.15 7.18
N ASN A 67 -3.68 -10.41 8.24
CA ASN A 67 -2.89 -10.89 9.36
C ASN A 67 -3.75 -11.74 10.30
N LYS A 68 -3.10 -12.46 11.21
CA LYS A 68 -3.79 -13.34 12.19
C LYS A 68 -4.73 -12.59 13.14
N ASP A 69 -4.47 -11.30 13.34
CA ASP A 69 -5.31 -10.43 14.19
C ASP A 69 -6.46 -9.76 13.43
N ASN A 70 -6.74 -10.22 12.21
CA ASN A 70 -7.74 -9.69 11.28
C ASN A 70 -7.44 -8.27 10.74
N SER A 71 -6.29 -7.68 11.06
CA SER A 71 -5.86 -6.46 10.40
C SER A 71 -5.43 -6.75 8.96
N SER A 72 -5.47 -5.75 8.10
CA SER A 72 -5.03 -5.90 6.72
C SER A 72 -3.70 -5.18 6.47
N ARG A 73 -2.95 -5.72 5.52
CA ARG A 73 -1.73 -5.11 4.99
C ARG A 73 -1.90 -5.00 3.48
N TRP A 74 -1.76 -3.80 2.97
CA TRP A 74 -1.84 -3.53 1.53
C TRP A 74 -0.44 -3.33 0.99
N THR A 75 -0.14 -3.95 -0.14
CA THR A 75 1.18 -3.87 -0.77
C THR A 75 1.02 -3.46 -2.23
N PHE A 76 1.84 -2.50 -2.65
CA PHE A 76 1.84 -1.92 -3.99
C PHE A 76 3.26 -2.03 -4.54
N ASN A 77 3.54 -3.10 -5.30
CA ASN A 77 4.90 -3.40 -5.80
C ASN A 77 5.16 -2.86 -7.22
N LYS A 78 4.16 -2.26 -7.86
CA LYS A 78 4.22 -1.80 -9.26
C LYS A 78 3.96 -0.30 -9.39
N GLY A 79 4.36 0.46 -8.36
CA GLY A 79 4.10 1.89 -8.32
C GLY A 79 2.72 2.22 -7.79
N ILE A 80 2.61 3.41 -7.21
CA ILE A 80 1.34 3.93 -6.72
C ILE A 80 1.30 5.45 -6.90
N LEU A 81 0.13 5.94 -7.25
CA LEU A 81 -0.20 7.37 -7.21
C LEU A 81 -1.41 7.53 -6.30
N LEU A 82 -1.21 8.28 -5.22
CA LEU A 82 -2.29 8.68 -4.30
C LEU A 82 -2.66 10.13 -4.62
N THR A 83 -3.94 10.40 -4.81
CA THR A 83 -4.49 11.76 -4.84
C THR A 83 -5.22 11.98 -3.52
N GLN A 84 -4.84 12.99 -2.77
CA GLN A 84 -5.42 13.30 -1.46
C GLN A 84 -6.49 14.39 -1.62
N PHE A 85 -7.60 14.25 -0.88
CA PHE A 85 -8.72 15.18 -0.94
C PHE A 85 -9.01 15.80 0.42
N ASP A 86 -9.49 17.05 0.42
CA ASP A 86 -10.07 17.68 1.60
C ASP A 86 -11.55 17.26 1.79
N LEU A 87 -12.17 17.76 2.84
CA LEU A 87 -13.58 17.46 3.15
C LEU A 87 -14.55 17.97 2.08
N LYS A 88 -14.14 18.93 1.25
CA LYS A 88 -14.94 19.47 0.15
C LYS A 88 -14.61 18.77 -1.18
N LYS A 89 -13.77 17.73 -1.14
CA LYS A 89 -13.33 16.95 -2.30
C LYS A 89 -12.42 17.72 -3.27
N HIS A 90 -11.80 18.83 -2.83
CA HIS A 90 -10.73 19.46 -3.59
C HIS A 90 -9.45 18.64 -3.43
N VAL A 91 -8.65 18.58 -4.47
CA VAL A 91 -7.33 17.93 -4.40
C VAL A 91 -6.40 18.81 -3.56
N VAL A 92 -5.82 18.24 -2.50
CA VAL A 92 -4.85 18.93 -1.64
C VAL A 92 -3.42 18.48 -1.92
N GLY A 93 -3.24 17.31 -2.54
CA GLY A 93 -1.91 16.86 -2.89
C GLY A 93 -1.90 15.55 -3.66
N TYR A 94 -0.72 15.25 -4.17
CA TYR A 94 -0.39 13.99 -4.85
C TYR A 94 0.82 13.37 -4.18
N VAL A 95 0.79 12.06 -4.00
CA VAL A 95 1.93 11.27 -3.51
C VAL A 95 2.19 10.17 -4.52
N GLN A 96 3.43 10.01 -4.96
CA GLN A 96 3.83 9.00 -5.94
C GLN A 96 5.09 8.30 -5.45
N CYS A 97 5.19 6.99 -5.67
CA CYS A 97 6.42 6.23 -5.39
C CYS A 97 6.44 4.93 -6.19
N ASP A 98 7.60 4.23 -6.15
CA ASP A 98 7.78 2.98 -6.87
C ASP A 98 7.12 1.80 -6.17
N SER A 99 7.07 1.82 -4.84
CA SER A 99 6.38 0.80 -4.06
C SER A 99 5.89 1.37 -2.73
N ALA A 100 4.84 0.76 -2.20
CA ALA A 100 4.29 1.18 -0.92
C ALA A 100 3.72 -0.01 -0.15
N VAL A 101 3.74 0.12 1.18
CA VAL A 101 3.04 -0.77 2.09
C VAL A 101 2.19 0.08 3.03
N TYR A 102 0.94 -0.33 3.23
CA TYR A 102 0.04 0.26 4.22
C TYR A 102 -0.32 -0.80 5.26
N SER A 103 -0.17 -0.44 6.53
CA SER A 103 -0.63 -1.25 7.66
C SER A 103 -1.89 -0.64 8.24
N ASP A 104 -3.02 -1.32 8.08
CA ASP A 104 -4.31 -0.90 8.65
C ASP A 104 -4.25 -0.84 10.18
N ARG A 105 -3.56 -1.82 10.81
CA ARG A 105 -3.40 -1.89 12.27
C ARG A 105 -2.76 -0.62 12.84
N ASP A 106 -1.70 -0.15 12.17
CA ASP A 106 -0.90 0.99 12.63
C ASP A 106 -1.35 2.31 12.00
N ARG A 107 -2.16 2.23 10.94
CA ARG A 107 -2.55 3.34 10.07
C ARG A 107 -1.32 4.06 9.52
N ARG A 108 -0.37 3.26 9.02
CA ARG A 108 0.94 3.75 8.59
C ARG A 108 1.26 3.32 7.17
N TRP A 109 1.68 4.29 6.39
CA TRP A 109 2.25 4.09 5.06
C TRP A 109 3.78 4.03 5.15
N GLN A 110 4.37 3.15 4.36
CA GLN A 110 5.80 3.08 4.08
C GLN A 110 5.95 3.19 2.58
N LEU A 111 6.56 4.27 2.11
CA LEU A 111 6.71 4.59 0.69
C LEU A 111 8.19 4.46 0.33
N HIS A 112 8.50 3.79 -0.78
CA HIS A 112 9.88 3.54 -1.18
C HIS A 112 10.07 3.76 -2.67
N GLY A 113 11.25 4.28 -3.02
CA GLY A 113 11.69 4.51 -4.39
C GLY A 113 11.04 5.73 -5.01
N ARG A 114 11.85 6.73 -5.35
CA ARG A 114 11.44 7.95 -6.06
C ARG A 114 10.16 8.59 -5.47
N VAL A 115 10.10 8.63 -4.14
CA VAL A 115 8.95 9.24 -3.45
C VAL A 115 8.87 10.71 -3.83
N ARG A 116 7.70 11.14 -4.31
CA ARG A 116 7.42 12.54 -4.65
C ARG A 116 6.09 12.94 -4.05
N ILE A 117 6.06 14.11 -3.45
CA ILE A 117 4.82 14.75 -3.00
C ILE A 117 4.72 16.10 -3.69
N LEU A 118 3.53 16.44 -4.13
CA LEU A 118 3.21 17.76 -4.66
C LEU A 118 1.92 18.23 -3.99
N THR A 119 1.98 19.35 -3.28
CA THR A 119 0.79 19.92 -2.63
C THR A 119 0.13 20.95 -3.54
N ALA A 120 -1.15 21.22 -3.29
CA ALA A 120 -1.91 22.24 -4.02
C ALA A 120 -1.32 23.65 -3.81
N GLN A 121 -0.57 23.88 -2.73
CA GLN A 121 0.09 25.15 -2.43
C GLN A 121 1.44 25.31 -3.15
N GLY A 122 1.86 24.31 -3.94
CA GLY A 122 3.08 24.40 -4.74
C GLY A 122 4.34 23.90 -4.03
N LEU A 123 4.20 23.27 -2.85
CA LEU A 123 5.32 22.58 -2.23
C LEU A 123 5.58 21.28 -2.99
N SER A 124 6.84 21.01 -3.30
CA SER A 124 7.27 19.71 -3.80
C SER A 124 8.30 19.09 -2.86
N PHE A 125 8.18 17.79 -2.63
CA PHE A 125 9.08 17.02 -1.79
C PHE A 125 9.55 15.80 -2.58
N TYR A 126 10.82 15.44 -2.39
CA TYR A 126 11.43 14.26 -2.97
C TYR A 126 12.27 13.54 -1.92
N SER A 127 12.17 12.20 -1.90
CA SER A 127 13.06 11.35 -1.11
C SER A 127 13.08 9.93 -1.71
N ASN A 128 13.98 9.08 -1.22
CA ASN A 128 13.97 7.66 -1.58
C ASN A 128 13.09 6.82 -0.67
N GLU A 129 12.69 7.39 0.48
CA GLU A 129 11.72 6.74 1.36
C GLU A 129 10.89 7.81 2.07
N LEU A 130 9.70 7.42 2.52
CA LEU A 130 8.88 8.26 3.39
C LEU A 130 7.98 7.36 4.21
N TYR A 131 7.89 7.64 5.49
CA TYR A 131 6.93 7.05 6.40
C TYR A 131 5.85 8.08 6.69
N TRP A 132 4.58 7.67 6.70
CA TRP A 132 3.46 8.55 7.00
C TRP A 132 2.55 7.83 7.98
N ASP A 133 2.42 8.40 9.17
CA ASP A 133 1.57 7.91 10.25
C ASP A 133 0.29 8.75 10.30
N GLU A 134 -0.80 8.17 9.79
CA GLU A 134 -2.09 8.87 9.75
C GLU A 134 -2.69 9.08 11.15
N ARG A 135 -2.32 8.24 12.12
CA ARG A 135 -2.84 8.34 13.50
C ARG A 135 -2.24 9.55 14.21
N ASN A 136 -0.96 9.75 14.02
CA ASN A 136 -0.21 10.84 14.65
C ASN A 136 -0.14 12.10 13.78
N HIS A 137 -0.62 12.02 12.52
CA HIS A 137 -0.57 13.10 11.54
C HIS A 137 0.85 13.57 11.25
N GLU A 138 1.79 12.62 11.11
CA GLU A 138 3.21 12.90 10.94
C GLU A 138 3.78 12.16 9.74
N MET A 139 4.79 12.79 9.11
CA MET A 139 5.60 12.20 8.05
C MET A 139 7.08 12.32 8.40
N TRP A 140 7.90 11.31 8.02
CA TRP A 140 9.35 11.40 8.22
C TRP A 140 10.11 10.55 7.21
N SER A 141 11.38 10.91 7.02
CA SER A 141 12.34 10.13 6.22
C SER A 141 13.69 10.15 6.92
N TYR A 142 14.40 9.04 6.85
CA TYR A 142 15.75 8.91 7.42
C TYR A 142 16.84 9.06 6.35
N THR A 143 16.47 9.33 5.10
CA THR A 143 17.39 9.43 3.99
C THR A 143 17.40 10.85 3.41
N TYR A 144 18.19 11.04 2.35
CA TYR A 144 18.23 12.31 1.62
C TYR A 144 16.80 12.73 1.25
N SER A 145 16.50 13.96 1.58
CA SER A 145 15.21 14.60 1.33
C SER A 145 15.43 15.98 0.73
N HIS A 146 14.63 16.34 -0.24
CA HIS A 146 14.67 17.62 -0.95
C HIS A 146 13.27 18.21 -0.94
N LEU A 147 13.16 19.42 -0.42
CA LEU A 147 11.90 20.14 -0.29
C LEU A 147 12.03 21.49 -0.98
N LYS A 148 11.05 21.82 -1.79
CA LYS A 148 11.00 23.09 -2.51
C LYS A 148 9.61 23.72 -2.41
N THR A 149 9.59 24.98 -2.04
CA THR A 149 8.41 25.84 -2.08
C THR A 149 8.68 27.01 -3.03
N PRO A 150 7.70 27.88 -3.31
CA PRO A 150 7.96 29.06 -4.15
C PRO A 150 9.06 29.99 -3.65
N ASP A 151 9.29 30.03 -2.32
CA ASP A 151 10.18 30.99 -1.66
C ASP A 151 11.42 30.37 -1.01
N LYS A 152 11.56 29.04 -1.00
CA LYS A 152 12.74 28.38 -0.40
C LYS A 152 12.93 26.98 -0.96
N GLU A 153 14.19 26.54 -0.86
CA GLU A 153 14.58 25.20 -1.28
C GLU A 153 15.59 24.66 -0.26
N LEU A 154 15.31 23.48 0.28
CA LEU A 154 16.07 22.86 1.36
C LEU A 154 16.36 21.39 1.01
N GLU A 155 17.55 20.93 1.37
CA GLU A 155 17.90 19.51 1.24
C GLU A 155 18.69 19.05 2.46
N GLY A 156 18.58 17.79 2.81
CA GLY A 156 19.29 17.21 3.94
C GLY A 156 19.08 15.71 4.04
N ASN A 157 19.64 15.10 5.09
CA ASN A 157 19.64 13.64 5.26
C ASN A 157 18.64 13.14 6.30
N TRP A 158 17.72 13.97 6.72
CA TRP A 158 16.66 13.61 7.65
C TRP A 158 15.52 14.62 7.48
N PHE A 159 14.29 14.14 7.52
CA PHE A 159 13.10 14.97 7.34
C PHE A 159 12.02 14.54 8.33
N HIS A 160 11.29 15.51 8.87
CA HIS A 160 10.09 15.30 9.68
C HIS A 160 9.10 16.43 9.40
N SER A 161 7.80 16.11 9.38
CA SER A 161 6.76 17.11 9.09
C SER A 161 5.41 16.66 9.64
N ASP A 162 4.49 17.61 9.76
CA ASP A 162 3.06 17.29 9.83
C ASP A 162 2.57 16.76 8.46
N GLU A 163 1.41 16.12 8.43
CA GLU A 163 0.91 15.47 7.19
C GLU A 163 0.50 16.49 6.11
N GLN A 164 0.31 17.77 6.45
CA GLN A 164 0.01 18.84 5.50
C GLN A 164 1.29 19.50 4.96
N MET A 165 2.46 19.12 5.48
CA MET A 165 3.76 19.72 5.15
C MET A 165 3.81 21.22 5.41
N THR A 166 3.13 21.68 6.45
CA THR A 166 3.15 23.09 6.86
C THR A 166 4.23 23.38 7.89
N ASN A 167 4.52 22.43 8.77
CA ASN A 167 5.58 22.52 9.78
C ASN A 167 6.56 21.37 9.55
N TYR A 168 7.78 21.69 9.14
CA TYR A 168 8.75 20.66 8.79
C TYR A 168 10.15 21.02 9.29
N GLU A 169 10.95 19.98 9.50
CA GLU A 169 12.36 20.06 9.88
C GLU A 169 13.18 19.19 8.92
N ILE A 170 14.29 19.73 8.45
CA ILE A 170 15.31 18.99 7.69
C ILE A 170 16.64 19.16 8.42
N ARG A 171 17.35 18.08 8.65
CA ARG A 171 18.66 18.11 9.33
C ARG A 171 19.79 17.92 8.35
N GLN A 172 21.00 18.40 8.73
CA GLN A 172 22.19 18.44 7.89
C GLN A 172 21.90 19.20 6.59
N THR A 173 21.30 20.35 6.74
CA THR A 173 20.61 21.07 5.67
C THR A 173 21.58 21.87 4.81
N LYS A 174 21.31 21.88 3.50
CA LYS A 174 21.79 22.89 2.53
C LYS A 174 20.56 23.48 1.86
N GLY A 175 20.63 24.75 1.52
CA GLY A 175 19.49 25.36 0.84
C GLY A 175 19.56 26.87 0.76
N TRP A 176 18.51 27.45 0.23
CA TRP A 176 18.30 28.90 0.16
C TRP A 176 16.86 29.22 0.46
N GLY A 177 16.62 30.46 0.87
CA GLY A 177 15.28 30.94 1.10
C GLY A 177 15.21 32.45 1.09
N ILE A 178 14.05 32.97 0.78
CA ILE A 178 13.72 34.38 0.90
C ILE A 178 13.10 34.59 2.27
N PHE A 179 13.72 35.41 3.09
CA PHE A 179 13.23 35.71 4.44
C PHE A 179 12.46 37.02 4.40
N SER A 180 11.28 37.05 4.99
CA SER A 180 10.53 38.29 5.20
C SER A 180 10.92 38.91 6.55
N ASP A 181 10.70 40.20 6.70
CA ASP A 181 10.98 40.90 7.97
C ASP A 181 10.26 40.31 9.19
N LYS A 182 9.16 39.56 8.94
CA LYS A 182 8.42 38.88 10.02
C LYS A 182 9.14 37.65 10.58
N ASP A 183 10.06 37.08 9.82
CA ASP A 183 10.78 35.86 10.23
C ASP A 183 12.03 36.22 11.09
N MET A 184 12.31 37.51 11.28
CA MET A 184 13.51 37.99 11.99
C MET A 184 13.23 38.58 13.38
N MET A 185 11.99 38.47 13.90
CA MET A 185 11.63 38.96 15.24
C MET A 185 11.49 37.86 16.28
#